data_6ebf99706f0911d2c971abcb2a6507bb
#
_entry.id   6ebf99706f0911d2c971abcb2a6507bb
#
_cell.length_a   1.000
_cell.length_b   1.000
_cell.length_c   1.000
_cell.angle_alpha   90.00
_cell.angle_beta   90.00
_cell.angle_gamma   90.00
#
_symmetry.space_group_name_H-M   'P 1'
#
loop_
_entity.id
_entity.type
_entity.pdbx_description
1 polymer ?
#
loop_
_entity_poly.entity_id
_entity_poly.type
_entity_poly.pdbx_seq_one_letter_code
_entity_poly.pdbx_strand_id
1 'polypeptide(L)' 'MPSPDSKTRARAELVDLLESQLNTLEKETFGCVSEAELCQYEDRRDRIGQLYAELIDREAAA' A
#
# COMPACT_ATOMS: atom_id res chain seq x y z
N MET A 1 8.87 -0.41 -24.65
CA MET A 1 7.54 -0.99 -24.52
C MET A 1 7.17 -1.11 -23.07
N PRO A 2 6.11 -0.43 -22.61
CA PRO A 2 5.74 -0.57 -21.21
C PRO A 2 5.30 -2.00 -20.95
N SER A 3 6.05 -2.65 -20.11
CA SER A 3 5.76 -4.02 -19.74
C SER A 3 4.45 -4.05 -18.95
N PRO A 4 3.48 -4.91 -19.29
CA PRO A 4 2.29 -5.10 -18.46
C PRO A 4 2.67 -5.54 -17.04
N ASP A 5 3.86 -6.10 -16.87
CA ASP A 5 4.39 -6.52 -15.58
C ASP A 5 4.55 -5.36 -14.60
N SER A 6 4.88 -4.16 -15.10
CA SER A 6 5.03 -2.98 -14.25
C SER A 6 3.74 -2.63 -13.53
N LYS A 7 2.61 -2.65 -14.24
CA LYS A 7 1.30 -2.38 -13.67
C LYS A 7 0.85 -3.50 -12.73
N THR A 8 1.11 -4.74 -13.13
CA THR A 8 0.80 -5.91 -12.31
C THR A 8 1.59 -5.89 -11.01
N ARG A 9 2.87 -5.52 -11.06
CA ARG A 9 3.71 -5.41 -9.86
C ARG A 9 3.19 -4.33 -8.92
N ALA A 10 2.81 -3.17 -9.46
CA ALA A 10 2.29 -2.08 -8.65
C ALA A 10 1.00 -2.50 -7.94
N ARG A 11 0.13 -3.22 -8.63
CA ARG A 11 -1.11 -3.75 -8.03
C ARG A 11 -0.81 -4.78 -6.95
N ALA A 12 0.12 -5.70 -7.21
CA ALA A 12 0.50 -6.72 -6.24
C ALA A 12 1.10 -6.08 -4.99
N GLU A 13 1.99 -5.12 -5.15
CA GLU A 13 2.56 -4.37 -4.03
C GLU A 13 1.47 -3.65 -3.24
N LEU A 14 0.53 -3.03 -3.94
CA LEU A 14 -0.57 -2.32 -3.29
C LEU A 14 -1.43 -3.26 -2.46
N VAL A 15 -1.75 -4.43 -2.98
CA VAL A 15 -2.53 -5.45 -2.26
C VAL A 15 -1.78 -5.92 -1.02
N ASP A 16 -0.49 -6.21 -1.14
CA ASP A 16 0.34 -6.62 -0.01
C ASP A 16 0.37 -5.55 1.09
N LEU A 17 0.53 -4.29 0.69
CA LEU A 17 0.54 -3.18 1.62
C LEU A 17 -0.81 -3.02 2.32
N LEU A 18 -1.90 -3.15 1.57
CA LEU A 18 -3.25 -3.06 2.15
C LEU A 18 -3.51 -4.19 3.14
N GLU A 19 -3.08 -5.40 2.84
CA GLU A 19 -3.19 -6.52 3.77
C GLU A 19 -2.40 -6.27 5.05
N SER A 20 -1.19 -5.72 4.92
CA SER A 20 -0.36 -5.36 6.07
C SER A 20 -1.03 -4.28 6.92
N GLN A 21 -1.69 -3.31 6.29
CA GLN A 21 -2.43 -2.27 7.00
C GLN A 21 -3.60 -2.85 7.78
N LEU A 22 -4.34 -3.76 7.17
CA LEU A 22 -5.45 -4.44 7.85
C LEU A 22 -4.97 -5.21 9.06
N ASN A 23 -3.85 -5.91 8.96
CA ASN A 23 -3.25 -6.64 10.07
C ASN A 23 -2.87 -5.69 11.21
N THR A 24 -2.30 -4.54 10.89
CA THR A 24 -1.94 -3.52 11.88
C THR A 24 -3.19 -2.96 12.56
N LEU A 25 -4.25 -2.70 11.79
CA LEU A 25 -5.51 -2.20 12.34
C LEU A 25 -6.16 -3.22 13.29
N GLU A 26 -6.08 -4.49 12.96
CA GLU A 26 -6.55 -5.56 13.84
C GLU A 26 -5.79 -5.57 15.16
N LYS A 27 -4.46 -5.43 15.10
CA LYS A 27 -3.62 -5.34 16.30
C LYS A 27 -3.95 -4.12 17.13
N GLU A 28 -4.20 -3.00 16.49
CA GLU A 28 -4.58 -1.76 17.17
C GLU A 28 -5.88 -1.93 17.94
N THR A 29 -6.85 -2.63 17.36
CA THR A 29 -8.12 -2.94 18.01
C THR A 29 -7.90 -3.71 19.31
N PHE A 30 -6.89 -4.57 19.37
CA PHE A 30 -6.54 -5.33 20.56
C PHE A 30 -5.52 -4.61 21.44
N GLY A 31 -5.09 -3.41 21.09
CA GLY A 31 -4.15 -2.63 21.88
C GLY A 31 -2.71 -3.13 21.81
N CYS A 32 -2.34 -3.85 20.77
CA CYS A 32 -1.04 -4.51 20.66
C CYS A 32 -0.08 -3.83 19.67
N VAL A 33 -0.33 -2.57 19.32
CA VAL A 33 0.51 -1.86 18.34
C VAL A 33 1.62 -1.11 19.05
N SER A 34 2.88 -1.36 18.65
CA SER A 34 4.03 -0.62 19.14
C SER A 34 4.27 0.65 18.31
N GLU A 35 5.13 1.55 18.82
CA GLU A 35 5.51 2.75 18.08
C GLU A 35 6.18 2.41 16.75
N ALA A 36 7.01 1.37 16.73
CA ALA A 36 7.67 0.92 15.51
C ALA A 36 6.63 0.47 14.46
N GLU A 37 5.59 -0.24 14.90
CA GLU A 37 4.51 -0.66 14.00
C GLU A 37 3.71 0.51 13.49
N LEU A 38 3.48 1.54 14.31
CA LEU A 38 2.82 2.77 13.88
C LEU A 38 3.63 3.51 12.82
N CYS A 39 4.95 3.60 13.01
CA CYS A 39 5.83 4.20 12.00
C CYS A 39 5.77 3.44 10.69
N GLN A 40 5.81 2.11 10.74
CA GLN A 40 5.66 1.28 9.56
C GLN A 40 4.30 1.45 8.89
N TYR A 41 3.27 1.61 9.69
CA TYR A 41 1.92 1.86 9.18
C TYR A 41 1.87 3.18 8.41
N GLU A 42 2.43 4.24 8.95
CA GLU A 42 2.48 5.55 8.30
C GLU A 42 3.29 5.50 7.00
N ASP A 43 4.44 4.84 7.01
CA ASP A 43 5.28 4.67 5.82
C ASP A 43 4.54 3.90 4.74
N ARG A 44 3.86 2.82 5.11
CA ARG A 44 3.06 2.02 4.18
C ARG A 44 1.90 2.84 3.62
N ARG A 45 1.26 3.64 4.45
CA ARG A 45 0.17 4.51 4.03
C ARG A 45 0.64 5.50 2.95
N ASP A 46 1.80 6.10 3.14
CA ASP A 46 2.39 7.01 2.16
C ASP A 46 2.68 6.28 0.85
N ARG A 47 3.26 5.09 0.96
CA ARG A 47 3.56 4.26 -0.21
C ARG A 47 2.30 3.86 -0.97
N ILE A 48 1.26 3.47 -0.25
CA ILE A 48 -0.04 3.14 -0.83
C ILE A 48 -0.60 4.32 -1.61
N GLY A 49 -0.53 5.52 -1.03
CA GLY A 49 -0.98 6.74 -1.70
C GLY A 49 -0.23 7.00 -3.00
N GLN A 50 1.09 6.81 -3.00
CA GLN A 50 1.91 6.98 -4.19
C GLN A 50 1.56 5.96 -5.28
N LEU A 51 1.43 4.70 -4.92
CA LEU A 51 1.09 3.64 -5.87
C LEU A 51 -0.31 3.85 -6.45
N TYR A 52 -1.23 4.25 -5.62
CA TYR A 52 -2.60 4.52 -6.04
C TYR A 52 -2.65 5.67 -7.04
N ALA A 53 -1.92 6.74 -6.74
CA ALA A 53 -1.83 7.90 -7.63
C ALA A 53 -1.21 7.52 -8.98
N GLU A 54 -0.15 6.72 -8.98
CA GLU A 54 0.49 6.23 -10.20
C GLU A 54 -0.46 5.40 -11.06
N LEU A 55 -1.22 4.52 -10.43
CA LEU A 55 -2.16 3.66 -11.14
C LEU A 55 -3.31 4.48 -11.75
N ILE A 56 -3.82 5.45 -11.02
CA ILE A 56 -4.89 6.34 -11.50
C ILE A 56 -4.37 7.20 -12.66
N ASP A 57 -3.18 7.77 -12.53
CA ASP A 57 -2.56 8.59 -13.58
C ASP A 57 -2.42 7.81 -14.88
N ARG A 58 -1.97 6.57 -14.81
CA ARG A 58 -1.81 5.73 -15.98
C ARG A 58 -3.14 5.39 -16.63
N GLU A 59 -4.16 5.15 -15.85
CA GLU A 59 -5.50 4.86 -16.36
C GLU A 59 -6.13 6.12 -16.97
N ALA A 60 -5.91 7.28 -16.37
CA ALA A 60 -6.41 8.55 -16.88
C ALA A 60 -5.71 8.97 -18.17
N ALA A 61 -4.44 8.59 -18.35
CA ALA A 61 -3.66 8.90 -19.54
C ALA A 61 -3.97 8.00 -20.74
N ALA A 62 -4.69 6.92 -20.51
CA ALA A 62 -5.06 6.00 -21.59
C ALA A 62 -6.32 6.50 -22.41
#